data_93f5789ca502bb54f80cf4995e2cfa84
#
_entry.id   93f5789ca502bb54f80cf4995e2cfa84
#
_cell.length_a   1.000
_cell.length_b   1.000
_cell.length_c   1.000
_cell.angle_alpha   90.00
_cell.angle_beta   90.00
_cell.angle_gamma   90.00
#
_symmetry.space_group_name_H-M   'P 1'
#
loop_
_entity.id
_entity.type
_entity.pdbx_description
1 polymer ?
#
loop_
_entity_poly.entity_id
_entity_poly.type
_entity_poly.pdbx_seq_one_letter_code
_entity_poly.pdbx_strand_id
1 'polypeptide(L)'
;MRRFGTIVEPDRPQPWEVLARVRSAALLGIDAYLVDVETDIANGLPSFATVGLPQGAVKEGRERVYAAVANTGYTFPLKRITVNLAPADIRKEGSAFDLPIAVGILAATDQISHERLGRVVVLGELGLEGAIRPVRGALPVALAARAAAVETLVLPCENLGEAGVVTGIRVLGAANLAELGDFLDGRRELPQADVDVARLFDERLRDDVDFAEVKGQAHAKRALEVAAAGAHNLLMVGPPGSGKTMLARRLPTILPKMSLDEALETTKIHSVAGVLPLGESLVARRPFRAPHHTISDAGLIGGGSYPRPGEVSLAHGGVLFLDELPEFRKNVLEVLRQPMEDGVVTIARAAMSLSYPARFMLAAAMNPCPCGYFGDPQHGCSCGSQGVERYLARVSGPLLDRIDIHLEVPAVKYQALATPAGGEPSEAVRARVDRCRTVQRNRFANRPGIYANAHMTPRDLRTFCRVSDGADALLRTAITRLGLSARAYHRILKIARTIADLDGAGDLAPKHVSEAIQYRSLDRRVPARA
;
A
#
# COMPACT_ATOMS: atom_id res chain seq x y z
N MET A 1 9.07 36.44 73.89
CA MET A 1 8.65 35.28 73.11
C MET A 1 9.14 35.45 71.67
N ARG A 2 10.28 34.80 71.30
CA ARG A 2 10.85 34.83 69.95
C ARG A 2 10.46 33.52 69.29
N ARG A 3 9.71 33.62 68.13
CA ARG A 3 9.39 32.47 67.29
C ARG A 3 10.61 32.13 66.44
N PHE A 4 11.11 30.91 66.56
CA PHE A 4 12.09 30.33 65.67
C PHE A 4 11.41 30.03 64.31
N GLY A 5 11.95 30.60 63.23
CA GLY A 5 11.59 30.24 61.88
C GLY A 5 12.28 28.93 61.50
N THR A 6 11.50 27.95 61.09
CA THR A 6 11.97 26.70 60.51
C THR A 6 12.54 27.01 59.11
N ILE A 7 13.86 26.76 58.95
CA ILE A 7 14.52 26.78 57.64
C ILE A 7 14.07 25.52 56.94
N VAL A 8 13.27 25.67 55.87
CA VAL A 8 12.96 24.61 54.92
C VAL A 8 14.20 24.45 54.04
N GLU A 9 14.98 23.36 54.26
CA GLU A 9 16.02 22.95 53.32
C GLU A 9 15.38 22.64 51.99
N PRO A 10 15.99 23.05 50.83
CA PRO A 10 15.51 22.64 49.52
C PRO A 10 15.60 21.14 49.38
N ASP A 11 14.50 20.54 48.91
CA ASP A 11 14.32 19.13 48.66
C ASP A 11 15.52 18.56 47.87
N ARG A 12 16.39 17.79 48.51
CA ARG A 12 17.40 17.00 47.80
C ARG A 12 16.68 15.87 47.11
N PRO A 13 16.89 15.66 45.80
CA PRO A 13 16.29 14.53 45.10
C PRO A 13 16.67 13.23 45.84
N GLN A 14 15.68 12.42 46.10
CA GLN A 14 15.85 11.14 46.83
C GLN A 14 16.76 10.19 46.02
N PRO A 15 17.68 9.46 46.64
CA PRO A 15 18.75 8.72 45.95
C PRO A 15 18.30 7.48 45.13
N TRP A 16 17.03 7.27 44.87
CA TRP A 16 16.48 6.11 44.14
C TRP A 16 15.81 6.46 42.79
N GLU A 17 15.84 7.69 42.33
CA GLU A 17 15.28 8.09 41.02
C GLU A 17 16.37 8.15 39.94
N VAL A 18 16.93 6.98 39.57
CA VAL A 18 17.67 6.86 38.30
C VAL A 18 16.73 6.25 37.26
N LEU A 19 15.60 6.91 37.06
CA LEU A 19 14.67 6.58 36.00
C LEU A 19 15.02 7.37 34.74
N ALA A 20 15.59 6.70 33.73
CA ALA A 20 15.75 7.31 32.40
C ALA A 20 14.54 7.01 31.53
N ARG A 21 14.05 8.03 30.84
CA ARG A 21 12.95 7.90 29.88
C ARG A 21 13.44 8.29 28.49
N VAL A 22 13.33 7.36 27.54
CA VAL A 22 13.64 7.56 26.11
C VAL A 22 12.36 7.35 25.31
N ARG A 23 12.04 8.28 24.41
CA ARG A 23 10.91 8.10 23.51
C ARG A 23 11.32 7.26 22.31
N SER A 24 10.48 6.31 21.95
CA SER A 24 10.56 5.46 20.77
C SER A 24 9.17 5.36 20.10
N ALA A 25 9.03 4.46 19.15
CA ALA A 25 7.75 4.20 18.50
C ALA A 25 7.59 2.72 18.14
N ALA A 26 6.34 2.28 18.04
CA ALA A 26 5.96 0.96 17.55
C ALA A 26 4.93 1.06 16.43
N LEU A 27 4.89 0.04 15.57
CA LEU A 27 3.93 -0.07 14.48
C LEU A 27 2.62 -0.72 14.96
N LEU A 28 1.51 -0.23 14.44
CA LEU A 28 0.18 -0.84 14.57
C LEU A 28 -0.53 -0.78 13.22
N GLY A 29 -0.58 -1.90 12.52
CA GLY A 29 -1.05 -1.91 11.13
C GLY A 29 -0.11 -1.13 10.22
N ILE A 30 -0.60 -0.09 9.55
CA ILE A 30 0.20 0.83 8.72
C ILE A 30 0.58 2.12 9.45
N ASP A 31 0.13 2.30 10.67
CA ASP A 31 0.40 3.48 11.48
C ASP A 31 1.41 3.18 12.57
N ALA A 32 1.88 4.21 13.25
CA ALA A 32 2.77 4.08 14.39
C ALA A 32 2.23 4.87 15.59
N TYR A 33 2.65 4.50 16.78
CA TYR A 33 2.36 5.21 18.02
C TYR A 33 3.64 5.32 18.85
N LEU A 34 3.73 6.37 19.67
CA LEU A 34 4.89 6.59 20.52
C LEU A 34 4.90 5.61 21.70
N VAL A 35 6.10 5.20 22.09
CA VAL A 35 6.39 4.31 23.20
C VAL A 35 7.42 4.97 24.09
N ASP A 36 7.13 5.11 25.36
CA ASP A 36 8.12 5.53 26.36
C ASP A 36 8.89 4.29 26.84
N VAL A 37 10.20 4.31 26.67
CA VAL A 37 11.14 3.31 27.15
C VAL A 37 11.69 3.83 28.48
N GLU A 38 11.19 3.30 29.57
CA GLU A 38 11.56 3.68 30.93
C GLU A 38 12.56 2.66 31.47
N THR A 39 13.75 3.11 31.85
CA THR A 39 14.83 2.25 32.32
C THR A 39 15.13 2.57 33.78
N ASP A 40 14.96 1.58 34.65
CA ASP A 40 15.30 1.62 36.07
C ASP A 40 16.50 0.72 36.35
N ILE A 41 17.47 1.24 37.10
CA ILE A 41 18.69 0.50 37.51
C ILE A 41 18.82 0.53 39.02
N ALA A 42 18.52 -0.61 39.66
CA ALA A 42 18.56 -0.79 41.10
C ALA A 42 19.76 -1.65 41.54
N ASN A 43 20.21 -1.44 42.76
CA ASN A 43 21.22 -2.30 43.39
C ASN A 43 20.66 -3.70 43.63
N GLY A 44 21.45 -4.74 43.38
CA GLY A 44 21.04 -6.13 43.56
C GLY A 44 21.82 -7.10 42.67
N LEU A 45 21.43 -8.36 42.68
CA LEU A 45 22.01 -9.36 41.77
C LEU A 45 21.75 -8.96 40.32
N PRO A 46 22.76 -9.07 39.44
CA PRO A 46 22.61 -8.72 38.03
C PRO A 46 21.43 -9.44 37.37
N SER A 47 20.47 -8.70 36.88
CA SER A 47 19.32 -9.23 36.17
C SER A 47 18.85 -8.21 35.15
N PHE A 48 18.21 -8.68 34.04
CA PHE A 48 17.65 -7.84 33.01
C PHE A 48 16.21 -8.29 32.71
N ALA A 49 15.27 -7.42 32.95
CA ALA A 49 13.86 -7.69 32.72
C ALA A 49 13.25 -6.62 31.79
N THR A 50 12.53 -7.05 30.74
CA THR A 50 11.73 -6.17 29.90
C THR A 50 10.24 -6.44 30.14
N VAL A 51 9.50 -5.40 30.51
CA VAL A 51 8.04 -5.44 30.77
C VAL A 51 7.28 -4.54 29.79
N GLY A 52 5.95 -4.57 29.77
CA GLY A 52 5.14 -3.81 28.83
C GLY A 52 4.80 -4.59 27.55
N LEU A 53 4.53 -5.89 27.68
CA LEU A 53 4.15 -6.83 26.60
C LEU A 53 5.20 -6.97 25.47
N PRO A 54 6.50 -7.13 25.78
CA PRO A 54 7.52 -7.39 24.77
C PRO A 54 7.30 -8.77 24.12
N GLN A 55 7.48 -8.86 22.81
CA GLN A 55 7.35 -10.10 22.03
C GLN A 55 8.70 -10.45 21.36
N GLY A 56 8.91 -11.74 21.09
CA GLY A 56 9.99 -12.29 20.26
C GLY A 56 11.31 -11.50 20.33
N ALA A 57 11.62 -10.80 19.25
CA ALA A 57 12.88 -10.07 19.07
C ALA A 57 13.19 -9.02 20.15
N VAL A 58 12.18 -8.41 20.79
CA VAL A 58 12.40 -7.47 21.91
C VAL A 58 12.96 -8.20 23.14
N LYS A 59 12.47 -9.42 23.42
CA LYS A 59 12.98 -10.24 24.54
C LYS A 59 14.40 -10.74 24.27
N GLU A 60 14.72 -11.04 23.03
CA GLU A 60 16.05 -11.48 22.60
C GLU A 60 17.06 -10.32 22.50
N GLY A 61 16.59 -9.07 22.48
CA GLY A 61 17.40 -7.86 22.33
C GLY A 61 18.45 -7.65 23.41
N ARG A 62 18.28 -8.30 24.59
CA ARG A 62 19.22 -8.17 25.71
C ARG A 62 20.67 -8.42 25.30
N GLU A 63 20.95 -9.52 24.62
CA GLU A 63 22.32 -9.91 24.24
C GLU A 63 22.90 -8.94 23.20
N ARG A 64 22.08 -8.45 22.29
CA ARG A 64 22.50 -7.43 21.31
C ARG A 64 22.84 -6.10 21.98
N VAL A 65 21.97 -5.64 22.89
CA VAL A 65 22.18 -4.41 23.65
C VAL A 65 23.43 -4.51 24.51
N TYR A 66 23.61 -5.63 25.22
CA TYR A 66 24.80 -5.87 26.03
C TYR A 66 26.10 -5.79 25.22
N ALA A 67 26.17 -6.54 24.12
CA ALA A 67 27.34 -6.56 23.25
C ALA A 67 27.60 -5.19 22.60
N ALA A 68 26.56 -4.53 22.10
CA ALA A 68 26.69 -3.22 21.47
C ALA A 68 27.22 -2.16 22.44
N VAL A 69 26.70 -2.10 23.64
CA VAL A 69 27.18 -1.17 24.69
C VAL A 69 28.65 -1.43 25.03
N ALA A 70 29.03 -2.70 25.26
CA ALA A 70 30.39 -3.06 25.62
C ALA A 70 31.40 -2.79 24.50
N ASN A 71 31.02 -3.10 23.25
CA ASN A 71 31.88 -2.97 22.07
C ASN A 71 32.01 -1.52 21.55
N THR A 72 31.17 -0.59 22.03
CA THR A 72 31.24 0.85 21.68
C THR A 72 31.95 1.71 22.73
N GLY A 73 32.62 1.08 23.71
CA GLY A 73 33.41 1.77 24.70
C GLY A 73 32.65 2.26 25.93
N TYR A 74 31.36 1.92 26.02
CA TYR A 74 30.52 2.18 27.18
C TYR A 74 30.58 1.01 28.18
N THR A 75 30.18 1.26 29.44
CA THR A 75 30.15 0.25 30.49
C THR A 75 28.72 -0.27 30.69
N PHE A 76 28.51 -1.57 30.50
CA PHE A 76 27.20 -2.18 30.81
C PHE A 76 27.10 -2.44 32.31
N PRO A 77 26.05 -1.92 33.01
CA PRO A 77 25.96 -2.02 34.47
C PRO A 77 25.65 -3.46 34.93
N LEU A 78 26.46 -4.00 35.84
CA LEU A 78 26.23 -5.29 36.51
C LEU A 78 25.28 -5.13 37.70
N LYS A 79 24.07 -4.66 37.44
CA LYS A 79 23.01 -4.36 38.41
C LYS A 79 21.68 -4.97 37.98
N ARG A 80 20.63 -4.77 38.75
CA ARG A 80 19.27 -5.12 38.37
C ARG A 80 18.73 -4.05 37.45
N ILE A 81 18.49 -4.41 36.17
CA ILE A 81 17.96 -3.52 35.14
C ILE A 81 16.51 -3.93 34.85
N THR A 82 15.58 -2.97 34.89
CA THR A 82 14.19 -3.15 34.48
C THR A 82 13.86 -2.14 33.41
N VAL A 83 13.44 -2.61 32.23
CA VAL A 83 13.00 -1.77 31.12
C VAL A 83 11.49 -1.93 30.94
N ASN A 84 10.75 -0.83 31.09
CA ASN A 84 9.31 -0.79 30.86
C ASN A 84 9.00 -0.12 29.53
N LEU A 85 8.20 -0.77 28.68
CA LEU A 85 7.74 -0.24 27.38
C LEU A 85 6.29 0.23 27.53
N ALA A 86 6.09 1.50 27.83
CA ALA A 86 4.75 2.09 28.02
C ALA A 86 4.15 2.63 26.71
N PRO A 87 2.83 2.46 26.46
CA PRO A 87 1.81 1.84 27.30
C PRO A 87 1.87 0.30 27.29
N ALA A 88 1.47 -0.35 28.38
CA ALA A 88 1.60 -1.81 28.54
C ALA A 88 0.43 -2.62 27.95
N ASP A 89 -0.58 -2.00 27.40
CA ASP A 89 -1.78 -2.62 26.81
C ASP A 89 -1.58 -3.06 25.34
N ILE A 90 -0.54 -2.54 24.67
CA ILE A 90 -0.24 -2.84 23.26
C ILE A 90 1.03 -3.69 23.18
N ARG A 91 1.02 -4.73 22.37
CA ARG A 91 2.19 -5.59 22.12
C ARG A 91 3.26 -4.86 21.32
N LYS A 92 4.52 -4.98 21.75
CA LYS A 92 5.70 -4.43 21.07
C LYS A 92 6.46 -5.54 20.39
N GLU A 93 6.69 -5.41 19.10
CA GLU A 93 7.40 -6.38 18.26
C GLU A 93 8.55 -5.70 17.51
N GLY A 94 9.52 -6.52 17.10
CA GLY A 94 10.67 -6.09 16.30
C GLY A 94 11.89 -5.71 17.13
N SER A 95 13.03 -5.63 16.45
CA SER A 95 14.34 -5.32 17.02
C SER A 95 14.62 -3.81 17.13
N ALA A 96 13.69 -2.97 16.64
CA ALA A 96 13.85 -1.52 16.62
C ALA A 96 13.96 -0.85 18.01
N PHE A 97 13.61 -1.60 19.07
CA PHE A 97 13.75 -1.15 20.45
C PHE A 97 15.15 -1.35 21.05
N ASP A 98 16.06 -2.05 20.38
CA ASP A 98 17.41 -2.29 20.89
C ASP A 98 18.12 -0.95 21.15
N LEU A 99 18.06 -0.02 20.21
CA LEU A 99 18.70 1.28 20.31
C LEU A 99 18.13 2.15 21.46
N PRO A 100 16.81 2.39 21.58
CA PRO A 100 16.27 3.17 22.69
C PRO A 100 16.46 2.51 24.05
N ILE A 101 16.52 1.17 24.13
CA ILE A 101 16.86 0.45 25.37
C ILE A 101 18.34 0.71 25.76
N ALA A 102 19.27 0.62 24.78
CA ALA A 102 20.68 0.93 25.03
C ALA A 102 20.86 2.39 25.51
N VAL A 103 20.23 3.34 24.83
CA VAL A 103 20.24 4.77 25.21
C VAL A 103 19.68 4.96 26.62
N GLY A 104 18.58 4.28 26.96
CA GLY A 104 17.99 4.32 28.30
C GLY A 104 18.96 3.81 29.40
N ILE A 105 19.70 2.73 29.13
CA ILE A 105 20.70 2.19 30.05
C ILE A 105 21.87 3.17 30.22
N LEU A 106 22.38 3.73 29.12
CA LEU A 106 23.49 4.70 29.17
C LEU A 106 23.09 5.98 29.89
N ALA A 107 21.88 6.47 29.68
CA ALA A 107 21.36 7.61 30.42
C ALA A 107 21.17 7.30 31.91
N ALA A 108 20.54 6.18 32.23
CA ALA A 108 20.35 5.75 33.64
C ALA A 108 21.67 5.49 34.40
N THR A 109 22.81 5.43 33.72
CA THR A 109 24.16 5.33 34.31
C THR A 109 25.00 6.58 34.15
N ASP A 110 24.39 7.71 33.76
CA ASP A 110 25.04 9.01 33.52
C ASP A 110 26.22 8.95 32.54
N GLN A 111 26.22 7.95 31.64
CA GLN A 111 27.22 7.84 30.57
C GLN A 111 26.92 8.72 29.35
N ILE A 112 25.67 9.17 29.23
CA ILE A 112 25.22 10.15 28.23
C ILE A 112 24.28 11.17 28.89
N SER A 113 24.17 12.38 28.30
CA SER A 113 23.35 13.46 28.82
C SER A 113 21.84 13.20 28.69
N HIS A 114 21.07 13.60 29.68
CA HIS A 114 19.61 13.56 29.71
C HIS A 114 18.95 14.75 28.97
N GLU A 115 19.66 15.84 28.69
CA GLU A 115 19.09 17.12 28.26
C GLU A 115 18.29 17.03 26.97
N ARG A 116 18.75 16.22 26.00
CA ARG A 116 18.11 16.08 24.69
C ARG A 116 17.05 14.97 24.64
N LEU A 117 17.03 14.03 25.59
CA LEU A 117 16.18 12.83 25.54
C LEU A 117 14.68 13.14 25.46
N GLY A 118 14.21 14.16 26.15
CA GLY A 118 12.78 14.54 26.15
C GLY A 118 12.27 15.09 24.82
N ARG A 119 13.15 15.49 23.90
CA ARG A 119 12.83 16.12 22.60
C ARG A 119 13.07 15.22 21.40
N VAL A 120 13.64 14.03 21.64
CA VAL A 120 14.08 13.10 20.60
C VAL A 120 13.29 11.82 20.67
N VAL A 121 12.83 11.32 19.52
CA VAL A 121 12.40 9.92 19.35
C VAL A 121 13.55 9.15 18.72
N VAL A 122 13.88 7.98 19.30
CA VAL A 122 15.00 7.14 18.85
C VAL A 122 14.46 5.78 18.40
N LEU A 123 14.93 5.30 17.26
CA LEU A 123 14.52 4.03 16.68
C LEU A 123 15.71 3.37 15.97
N GLY A 124 15.96 2.06 16.22
CA GLY A 124 17.02 1.34 15.51
C GLY A 124 17.24 -0.06 16.06
N GLU A 125 17.64 -1.00 15.20
CA GLU A 125 18.18 -2.29 15.61
C GLU A 125 19.68 -2.18 15.84
N LEU A 126 20.22 -2.83 16.86
CA LEU A 126 21.66 -2.84 17.15
C LEU A 126 22.33 -4.12 16.62
N GLY A 127 23.42 -3.94 15.87
CA GLY A 127 24.43 -4.96 15.65
C GLY A 127 25.30 -5.15 16.91
N LEU A 128 25.95 -6.30 17.05
CA LEU A 128 26.79 -6.61 18.22
C LEU A 128 27.97 -5.64 18.38
N GLU A 129 28.44 -5.06 17.29
CA GLU A 129 29.50 -4.03 17.24
C GLU A 129 28.99 -2.60 17.49
N GLY A 130 27.69 -2.43 17.75
CA GLY A 130 27.05 -1.14 17.98
C GLY A 130 26.61 -0.40 16.71
N ALA A 131 26.72 -0.99 15.52
CA ALA A 131 26.15 -0.46 14.30
C ALA A 131 24.62 -0.41 14.40
N ILE A 132 24.01 0.66 13.90
CA ILE A 132 22.55 0.82 13.88
C ILE A 132 22.05 0.34 12.52
N ARG A 133 21.20 -0.68 12.52
CA ARG A 133 20.66 -1.34 11.32
C ARG A 133 19.30 -0.80 10.93
N PRO A 134 18.96 -0.84 9.61
CA PRO A 134 17.69 -0.33 9.10
C PRO A 134 16.48 -1.02 9.72
N VAL A 135 15.41 -0.24 9.90
CA VAL A 135 14.15 -0.69 10.48
C VAL A 135 12.99 -0.53 9.47
N ARG A 136 11.91 -1.26 9.72
CA ARG A 136 10.67 -1.12 8.95
C ARG A 136 9.80 -0.04 9.56
N GLY A 137 9.01 0.65 8.71
CA GLY A 137 8.03 1.60 9.18
C GLY A 137 8.61 2.94 9.60
N ALA A 138 9.75 3.37 9.05
CA ALA A 138 10.34 4.67 9.37
C ALA A 138 9.41 5.83 8.99
N LEU A 139 8.70 5.75 7.86
CA LEU A 139 7.71 6.76 7.45
C LEU A 139 6.51 6.86 8.42
N PRO A 140 5.78 5.77 8.78
CA PRO A 140 4.73 5.86 9.80
C PRO A 140 5.23 6.42 11.13
N VAL A 141 6.44 6.06 11.55
CA VAL A 141 7.05 6.59 12.79
C VAL A 141 7.31 8.10 12.68
N ALA A 142 7.85 8.58 11.55
CA ALA A 142 8.07 10.01 11.34
C ALA A 142 6.75 10.81 11.34
N LEU A 143 5.68 10.25 10.73
CA LEU A 143 4.34 10.85 10.76
C LEU A 143 3.76 10.91 12.18
N ALA A 144 3.90 9.85 12.98
CA ALA A 144 3.44 9.79 14.36
C ALA A 144 4.23 10.77 15.25
N ALA A 145 5.56 10.83 15.10
CA ALA A 145 6.41 11.76 15.84
C ALA A 145 6.06 13.22 15.53
N ARG A 146 5.82 13.56 14.25
CA ARG A 146 5.34 14.88 13.83
C ARG A 146 3.98 15.22 14.45
N ALA A 147 3.03 14.29 14.41
CA ALA A 147 1.70 14.49 14.98
C ALA A 147 1.73 14.72 16.49
N ALA A 148 2.70 14.14 17.18
CA ALA A 148 2.97 14.35 18.61
C ALA A 148 3.85 15.58 18.90
N ALA A 149 4.11 16.43 17.91
CA ALA A 149 4.95 17.63 18.02
C ALA A 149 6.36 17.36 18.60
N VAL A 150 6.94 16.20 18.26
CA VAL A 150 8.34 15.87 18.59
C VAL A 150 9.27 16.69 17.71
N GLU A 151 10.33 17.26 18.30
CA GLU A 151 11.27 18.12 17.56
C GLU A 151 12.16 17.31 16.62
N THR A 152 12.67 16.16 17.08
CA THR A 152 13.69 15.39 16.37
C THR A 152 13.39 13.89 16.38
N LEU A 153 13.54 13.25 15.23
CA LEU A 153 13.54 11.79 15.08
C LEU A 153 14.95 11.34 14.68
N VAL A 154 15.54 10.42 15.46
CA VAL A 154 16.82 9.77 15.14
C VAL A 154 16.56 8.31 14.78
N LEU A 155 17.10 7.91 13.63
CA LEU A 155 16.90 6.57 13.05
C LEU A 155 18.16 6.14 12.27
N PRO A 156 18.23 4.88 11.78
CA PRO A 156 19.35 4.43 10.96
C PRO A 156 19.55 5.29 9.71
N CYS A 157 20.79 5.50 9.28
CA CYS A 157 21.11 6.32 8.09
C CYS A 157 20.38 5.85 6.83
N GLU A 158 20.20 4.54 6.66
CA GLU A 158 19.52 3.94 5.51
C GLU A 158 18.02 4.30 5.44
N ASN A 159 17.41 4.66 6.56
CA ASN A 159 16.01 5.09 6.62
C ASN A 159 15.81 6.60 6.46
N LEU A 160 16.89 7.40 6.36
CA LEU A 160 16.81 8.86 6.22
C LEU A 160 15.93 9.29 5.04
N GLY A 161 16.10 8.63 3.88
CA GLY A 161 15.34 8.95 2.68
C GLY A 161 13.83 8.72 2.89
N GLU A 162 13.46 7.59 3.49
CA GLU A 162 12.06 7.23 3.76
C GLU A 162 11.38 8.19 4.75
N ALA A 163 12.01 8.46 5.89
CA ALA A 163 11.46 9.34 6.92
C ALA A 163 11.52 10.82 6.53
N GLY A 164 12.52 11.22 5.74
CA GLY A 164 12.78 12.60 5.34
C GLY A 164 11.74 13.22 4.41
N VAL A 165 10.84 12.42 3.81
CA VAL A 165 9.70 12.96 3.05
C VAL A 165 8.68 13.68 3.95
N VAL A 166 8.77 13.47 5.27
CA VAL A 166 7.87 14.09 6.26
C VAL A 166 8.40 15.46 6.64
N THR A 167 7.74 16.51 6.18
CA THR A 167 8.07 17.90 6.54
C THR A 167 7.57 18.24 7.95
N GLY A 168 8.22 19.20 8.62
CA GLY A 168 7.78 19.69 9.94
C GLY A 168 8.34 18.89 11.14
N ILE A 169 9.29 18.00 10.91
CA ILE A 169 10.09 17.32 11.93
C ILE A 169 11.54 17.24 11.46
N ARG A 170 12.51 17.37 12.37
CA ARG A 170 13.93 17.18 12.08
C ARG A 170 14.27 15.69 12.10
N VAL A 171 14.63 15.12 10.95
CA VAL A 171 14.98 13.70 10.81
C VAL A 171 16.49 13.57 10.68
N LEU A 172 17.12 12.83 11.59
CA LEU A 172 18.56 12.64 11.68
C LEU A 172 18.91 11.15 11.58
N GLY A 173 20.04 10.86 10.93
CA GLY A 173 20.57 9.50 10.78
C GLY A 173 21.76 9.26 11.71
N ALA A 174 21.76 8.11 12.39
CA ALA A 174 22.90 7.64 13.17
C ALA A 174 23.42 6.31 12.60
N ALA A 175 24.73 6.18 12.41
CA ALA A 175 25.34 4.96 11.89
C ALA A 175 25.64 3.96 13.00
N ASN A 176 25.93 4.43 14.23
CA ASN A 176 26.27 3.58 15.36
C ASN A 176 25.91 4.24 16.70
N LEU A 177 25.93 3.43 17.77
CA LEU A 177 25.56 3.86 19.12
C LEU A 177 26.48 4.98 19.67
N ALA A 178 27.78 4.97 19.34
CA ALA A 178 28.74 5.98 19.80
C ALA A 178 28.42 7.35 19.19
N GLU A 179 28.13 7.42 17.87
CA GLU A 179 27.71 8.66 17.20
C GLU A 179 26.43 9.25 17.81
N LEU A 180 25.46 8.39 18.12
CA LEU A 180 24.24 8.82 18.81
C LEU A 180 24.54 9.36 20.21
N GLY A 181 25.41 8.70 20.98
CA GLY A 181 25.85 9.18 22.30
C GLY A 181 26.50 10.56 22.21
N ASP A 182 27.43 10.76 21.26
CA ASP A 182 28.07 12.05 21.02
C ASP A 182 27.08 13.16 20.63
N PHE A 183 26.05 12.82 19.86
CA PHE A 183 24.97 13.76 19.53
C PHE A 183 24.14 14.13 20.76
N LEU A 184 23.78 13.16 21.59
CA LEU A 184 23.00 13.40 22.81
C LEU A 184 23.78 14.27 23.81
N ASP A 185 25.08 14.11 23.87
CA ASP A 185 26.00 14.94 24.69
C ASP A 185 26.30 16.31 24.06
N GLY A 186 25.82 16.59 22.86
CA GLY A 186 26.09 17.85 22.17
C GLY A 186 27.49 17.97 21.57
N ARG A 187 28.27 16.88 21.51
CA ARG A 187 29.63 16.86 20.96
C ARG A 187 29.67 16.76 19.44
N ARG A 188 28.60 16.24 18.84
CA ARG A 188 28.51 16.00 17.39
C ARG A 188 27.12 16.31 16.86
N GLU A 189 27.02 16.76 15.62
CA GLU A 189 25.77 16.81 14.86
C GLU A 189 25.66 15.56 13.97
N LEU A 190 24.43 15.05 13.80
CA LEU A 190 24.12 13.93 12.92
C LEU A 190 23.69 14.41 11.53
N PRO A 191 23.91 13.62 10.47
CA PRO A 191 23.42 13.93 9.13
C PRO A 191 21.88 14.04 9.15
N GLN A 192 21.40 15.10 8.52
CA GLN A 192 19.96 15.38 8.39
C GLN A 192 19.44 14.87 7.05
N ALA A 193 18.20 14.39 7.04
CA ALA A 193 17.52 14.07 5.80
C ALA A 193 17.32 15.33 4.94
N ASP A 194 17.69 15.22 3.66
CA ASP A 194 17.44 16.22 2.63
C ASP A 194 16.75 15.52 1.45
N VAL A 195 15.41 15.65 1.37
CA VAL A 195 14.59 14.96 0.38
C VAL A 195 13.75 15.97 -0.38
N ASP A 196 14.08 16.14 -1.66
CA ASP A 196 13.25 16.91 -2.60
C ASP A 196 12.12 16.02 -3.15
N VAL A 197 10.94 16.15 -2.54
CA VAL A 197 9.75 15.38 -2.90
C VAL A 197 9.30 15.67 -4.35
N ALA A 198 9.41 16.92 -4.82
CA ALA A 198 9.02 17.29 -6.18
C ALA A 198 9.90 16.58 -7.21
N ARG A 199 11.21 16.58 -6.98
CA ARG A 199 12.19 15.87 -7.81
C ARG A 199 11.94 14.36 -7.86
N LEU A 200 11.56 13.74 -6.74
CA LEU A 200 11.22 12.31 -6.69
C LEU A 200 10.06 11.94 -7.62
N PHE A 201 9.05 12.82 -7.75
CA PHE A 201 7.96 12.59 -8.69
C PHE A 201 8.39 12.73 -10.16
N ASP A 202 9.28 13.68 -10.46
CA ASP A 202 9.72 13.95 -11.85
C ASP A 202 10.71 12.90 -12.36
N GLU A 203 11.71 12.51 -11.57
CA GLU A 203 12.73 11.52 -11.97
C GLU A 203 12.15 10.12 -12.20
N ARG A 204 11.11 9.74 -11.48
CA ARG A 204 10.49 8.40 -11.54
C ARG A 204 9.38 8.25 -12.58
N LEU A 205 9.16 9.25 -13.43
CA LEU A 205 8.18 9.19 -14.52
C LEU A 205 8.65 8.42 -15.77
N ARG A 206 9.92 8.00 -15.82
CA ARG A 206 10.44 7.19 -16.93
C ARG A 206 10.06 5.74 -16.71
N ASP A 207 9.04 5.29 -17.41
CA ASP A 207 8.65 3.90 -17.45
C ASP A 207 9.56 3.12 -18.40
N ASP A 208 9.94 1.89 -18.04
CA ASP A 208 10.73 0.98 -18.89
C ASP A 208 9.92 0.44 -20.07
N VAL A 209 8.62 0.68 -20.09
CA VAL A 209 7.67 0.22 -21.12
C VAL A 209 6.75 1.36 -21.53
N ASP A 210 6.36 1.39 -22.80
CA ASP A 210 5.47 2.42 -23.34
C ASP A 210 4.25 1.81 -24.06
N PHE A 211 3.12 2.52 -24.00
CA PHE A 211 1.89 2.13 -24.67
C PHE A 211 2.03 2.16 -26.20
N ALA A 212 2.98 2.94 -26.74
CA ALA A 212 3.31 2.98 -28.16
C ALA A 212 3.85 1.64 -28.68
N GLU A 213 4.41 0.78 -27.83
CA GLU A 213 4.89 -0.55 -28.22
C GLU A 213 3.75 -1.53 -28.54
N VAL A 214 2.52 -1.21 -28.12
CA VAL A 214 1.32 -2.01 -28.44
C VAL A 214 0.92 -1.76 -29.88
N LYS A 215 1.21 -2.72 -30.75
CA LYS A 215 0.86 -2.65 -32.18
C LYS A 215 -0.57 -3.14 -32.43
N GLY A 216 -1.33 -2.41 -33.24
CA GLY A 216 -2.73 -2.72 -33.50
C GLY A 216 -3.62 -2.63 -32.26
N GLN A 217 -4.57 -3.55 -32.13
CA GLN A 217 -5.46 -3.72 -30.97
C GLN A 217 -6.16 -2.42 -30.48
N ALA A 218 -6.62 -1.56 -31.40
CA ALA A 218 -7.23 -0.27 -31.08
C ALA A 218 -8.38 -0.39 -30.05
N HIS A 219 -9.21 -1.43 -30.17
CA HIS A 219 -10.29 -1.71 -29.22
C HIS A 219 -9.77 -1.99 -27.81
N ALA A 220 -8.69 -2.78 -27.68
CA ALA A 220 -8.08 -3.07 -26.38
C ALA A 220 -7.43 -1.82 -25.76
N LYS A 221 -6.73 -1.01 -26.56
CA LYS A 221 -6.17 0.26 -26.12
C LYS A 221 -7.24 1.20 -25.58
N ARG A 222 -8.37 1.33 -26.30
CA ARG A 222 -9.50 2.18 -25.86
C ARG A 222 -10.13 1.65 -24.57
N ALA A 223 -10.32 0.34 -24.43
CA ALA A 223 -10.83 -0.26 -23.21
C ALA A 223 -9.91 0.00 -22.00
N LEU A 224 -8.57 -0.08 -22.19
CA LEU A 224 -7.60 0.23 -21.15
C LEU A 224 -7.61 1.72 -20.78
N GLU A 225 -7.74 2.63 -21.75
CA GLU A 225 -7.91 4.06 -21.51
C GLU A 225 -9.16 4.35 -20.66
N VAL A 226 -10.30 3.76 -21.01
CA VAL A 226 -11.57 3.89 -20.26
C VAL A 226 -11.41 3.30 -18.85
N ALA A 227 -10.77 2.13 -18.74
CA ALA A 227 -10.49 1.49 -17.46
C ALA A 227 -9.62 2.37 -16.56
N ALA A 228 -8.53 2.93 -17.08
CA ALA A 228 -7.64 3.84 -16.36
C ALA A 228 -8.35 5.14 -15.95
N ALA A 229 -9.14 5.72 -16.86
CA ALA A 229 -9.87 6.96 -16.63
C ALA A 229 -10.94 6.83 -15.53
N GLY A 230 -11.64 5.69 -15.45
CA GLY A 230 -12.71 5.46 -14.47
C GLY A 230 -12.31 4.64 -13.26
N ALA A 231 -11.09 4.12 -13.16
CA ALA A 231 -10.65 3.09 -12.21
C ALA A 231 -11.51 1.82 -12.29
N HIS A 232 -11.89 1.41 -13.50
CA HIS A 232 -12.72 0.22 -13.72
C HIS A 232 -11.89 -1.06 -13.68
N ASN A 233 -12.39 -2.07 -12.98
CA ASN A 233 -11.82 -3.42 -13.02
C ASN A 233 -12.00 -4.04 -14.40
N LEU A 234 -10.97 -4.75 -14.86
CA LEU A 234 -10.86 -5.24 -16.24
C LEU A 234 -10.57 -6.75 -16.29
N LEU A 235 -11.29 -7.47 -17.14
CA LEU A 235 -11.00 -8.85 -17.52
C LEU A 235 -10.68 -8.94 -19.02
N MET A 236 -9.51 -9.45 -19.36
CA MET A 236 -9.06 -9.72 -20.72
C MET A 236 -9.21 -11.20 -21.04
N VAL A 237 -9.94 -11.53 -22.11
CA VAL A 237 -10.12 -12.90 -22.58
C VAL A 237 -9.59 -13.02 -24.00
N GLY A 238 -8.74 -14.00 -24.26
CA GLY A 238 -8.18 -14.22 -25.60
C GLY A 238 -7.25 -15.41 -25.67
N PRO A 239 -6.86 -15.85 -26.87
CA PRO A 239 -5.99 -17.00 -27.05
C PRO A 239 -4.59 -16.77 -26.47
N PRO A 240 -3.80 -17.82 -26.26
CA PRO A 240 -2.40 -17.69 -25.90
C PRO A 240 -1.65 -16.81 -26.92
N GLY A 241 -0.71 -15.99 -26.44
CA GLY A 241 0.06 -15.08 -27.31
C GLY A 241 -0.69 -13.85 -27.82
N SER A 242 -1.94 -13.60 -27.41
CA SER A 242 -2.69 -12.41 -27.84
C SER A 242 -2.22 -11.09 -27.18
N GLY A 243 -1.22 -11.12 -26.29
CA GLY A 243 -0.63 -9.91 -25.69
C GLY A 243 -1.32 -9.41 -24.43
N LYS A 244 -2.18 -10.19 -23.76
CA LYS A 244 -2.88 -9.82 -22.52
C LYS A 244 -1.96 -9.32 -21.42
N THR A 245 -0.91 -10.08 -21.12
CA THR A 245 0.10 -9.73 -20.09
C THR A 245 0.88 -8.47 -20.49
N MET A 246 1.18 -8.31 -21.81
CA MET A 246 1.85 -7.13 -22.35
C MET A 246 0.97 -5.87 -22.15
N LEU A 247 -0.32 -5.95 -22.43
CA LEU A 247 -1.29 -4.87 -22.21
C LEU A 247 -1.39 -4.51 -20.72
N ALA A 248 -1.52 -5.52 -19.84
CA ALA A 248 -1.62 -5.31 -18.40
C ALA A 248 -0.40 -4.58 -17.83
N ARG A 249 0.82 -4.96 -18.24
CA ARG A 249 2.07 -4.32 -17.78
C ARG A 249 2.19 -2.86 -18.18
N ARG A 250 1.49 -2.43 -19.22
CA ARG A 250 1.48 -1.02 -19.69
C ARG A 250 0.36 -0.19 -19.07
N LEU A 251 -0.58 -0.83 -18.37
CA LEU A 251 -1.68 -0.11 -17.70
C LEU A 251 -1.19 0.95 -16.70
N PRO A 252 -0.16 0.68 -15.84
CA PRO A 252 0.37 1.70 -14.94
C PRO A 252 0.86 2.96 -15.64
N THR A 253 1.39 2.85 -16.87
CA THR A 253 1.96 3.99 -17.61
C THR A 253 0.90 5.00 -18.07
N ILE A 254 -0.36 4.59 -18.16
CA ILE A 254 -1.49 5.45 -18.55
C ILE A 254 -2.40 5.82 -17.36
N LEU A 255 -2.13 5.31 -16.15
CA LEU A 255 -2.84 5.72 -14.94
C LEU A 255 -2.50 7.17 -14.55
N PRO A 256 -3.40 7.89 -13.88
CA PRO A 256 -3.12 9.22 -13.35
C PRO A 256 -1.89 9.22 -12.44
N LYS A 257 -1.13 10.32 -12.45
CA LYS A 257 -0.06 10.52 -11.48
C LYS A 257 -0.62 10.42 -10.05
N MET A 258 0.18 9.88 -9.13
CA MET A 258 -0.18 9.86 -7.72
C MET A 258 -0.12 11.26 -7.13
N SER A 259 -1.04 11.58 -6.21
CA SER A 259 -0.87 12.72 -5.32
C SER A 259 0.15 12.38 -4.23
N LEU A 260 0.66 13.38 -3.51
CA LEU A 260 1.55 13.15 -2.38
C LEU A 260 0.89 12.29 -1.31
N ASP A 261 -0.39 12.52 -1.01
CA ASP A 261 -1.13 11.73 -0.01
C ASP A 261 -1.29 10.27 -0.43
N GLU A 262 -1.62 10.01 -1.71
CA GLU A 262 -1.65 8.65 -2.27
C GLU A 262 -0.28 7.96 -2.18
N ALA A 263 0.80 8.69 -2.50
CA ALA A 263 2.15 8.17 -2.44
C ALA A 263 2.59 7.87 -0.99
N LEU A 264 2.27 8.73 -0.03
CA LEU A 264 2.54 8.51 1.39
C LEU A 264 1.76 7.30 1.92
N GLU A 265 0.47 7.17 1.62
CA GLU A 265 -0.35 6.02 2.05
C GLU A 265 0.21 4.71 1.47
N THR A 266 0.58 4.70 0.19
CA THR A 266 1.18 3.52 -0.46
C THR A 266 2.55 3.21 0.13
N THR A 267 3.38 4.21 0.38
CA THR A 267 4.71 4.03 0.98
C THR A 267 4.62 3.48 2.39
N LYS A 268 3.67 3.92 3.22
CA LYS A 268 3.42 3.35 4.55
C LYS A 268 3.18 1.83 4.47
N ILE A 269 2.35 1.39 3.53
CA ILE A 269 2.05 -0.04 3.34
C ILE A 269 3.32 -0.81 2.96
N HIS A 270 4.09 -0.30 1.99
CA HIS A 270 5.32 -0.94 1.51
C HIS A 270 6.42 -0.95 2.58
N SER A 271 6.55 0.11 3.36
CA SER A 271 7.50 0.23 4.47
C SER A 271 7.22 -0.78 5.57
N VAL A 272 5.96 -0.86 6.06
CA VAL A 272 5.55 -1.82 7.09
C VAL A 272 5.69 -3.26 6.61
N ALA A 273 5.39 -3.53 5.34
CA ALA A 273 5.60 -4.85 4.73
C ALA A 273 7.09 -5.21 4.61
N GLY A 274 7.99 -4.22 4.64
CA GLY A 274 9.43 -4.41 4.43
C GLY A 274 9.79 -4.71 2.98
N VAL A 275 9.00 -4.21 2.02
CA VAL A 275 9.24 -4.37 0.57
C VAL A 275 9.65 -3.05 -0.10
N LEU A 276 9.78 -1.97 0.65
CA LEU A 276 10.36 -0.73 0.17
C LEU A 276 11.86 -0.96 -0.02
N PRO A 277 12.42 -0.78 -1.23
CA PRO A 277 13.85 -0.95 -1.46
C PRO A 277 14.68 0.02 -0.61
N LEU A 278 15.85 -0.43 -0.14
CA LEU A 278 16.78 0.44 0.58
C LEU A 278 17.20 1.62 -0.30
N GLY A 279 17.16 2.83 0.28
CA GLY A 279 17.42 4.08 -0.44
C GLY A 279 16.23 4.64 -1.23
N GLU A 280 15.10 3.92 -1.27
CA GLU A 280 13.86 4.51 -1.78
C GLU A 280 13.15 5.32 -0.70
N SER A 281 12.87 6.59 -1.03
CA SER A 281 12.22 7.54 -0.10
C SER A 281 10.70 7.47 -0.18
N LEU A 282 10.15 7.23 -1.39
CA LEU A 282 8.72 7.34 -1.66
C LEU A 282 8.31 6.44 -2.83
N VAL A 283 7.20 5.74 -2.71
CA VAL A 283 6.55 5.05 -3.83
C VAL A 283 5.80 6.09 -4.67
N ALA A 284 6.51 6.73 -5.60
CA ALA A 284 5.96 7.78 -6.45
C ALA A 284 5.25 7.24 -7.71
N ARG A 285 5.43 5.95 -8.04
CA ARG A 285 4.74 5.24 -9.13
C ARG A 285 3.62 4.38 -8.60
N ARG A 286 2.56 4.26 -9.38
CA ARG A 286 1.47 3.33 -9.05
C ARG A 286 1.98 1.89 -9.06
N PRO A 287 1.84 1.14 -7.97
CA PRO A 287 2.30 -0.24 -7.88
C PRO A 287 1.65 -1.13 -8.94
N PHE A 288 2.43 -2.07 -9.48
CA PHE A 288 1.93 -3.17 -10.30
C PHE A 288 2.32 -4.49 -9.62
N ARG A 289 1.32 -5.18 -9.08
CA ARG A 289 1.51 -6.46 -8.40
C ARG A 289 0.91 -7.57 -9.24
N ALA A 290 1.71 -8.60 -9.50
CA ALA A 290 1.32 -9.73 -10.34
C ALA A 290 1.66 -11.05 -9.64
N PRO A 291 0.89 -11.46 -8.62
CA PRO A 291 1.14 -12.70 -7.92
C PRO A 291 0.89 -13.91 -8.84
N HIS A 292 1.70 -14.94 -8.64
CA HIS A 292 1.52 -16.21 -9.34
C HIS A 292 0.25 -16.93 -8.86
N HIS A 293 -0.42 -17.70 -9.72
CA HIS A 293 -1.69 -18.38 -9.41
C HIS A 293 -1.57 -19.43 -8.26
N THR A 294 -0.34 -19.83 -7.89
CA THR A 294 -0.09 -20.73 -6.73
C THR A 294 -0.08 -20.02 -5.39
N ILE A 295 -0.25 -18.69 -5.35
CA ILE A 295 -0.27 -17.91 -4.11
C ILE A 295 -1.31 -18.45 -3.12
N SER A 296 -0.99 -18.38 -1.82
CA SER A 296 -1.94 -18.70 -0.75
C SER A 296 -2.86 -17.51 -0.43
N ASP A 297 -3.99 -17.78 0.26
CA ASP A 297 -4.90 -16.75 0.75
C ASP A 297 -4.15 -15.72 1.62
N ALA A 298 -3.27 -16.21 2.51
CA ALA A 298 -2.46 -15.36 3.37
C ALA A 298 -1.41 -14.53 2.58
N GLY A 299 -0.88 -15.05 1.48
CA GLY A 299 0.00 -14.29 0.60
C GLY A 299 -0.76 -13.19 -0.14
N LEU A 300 -1.98 -13.48 -0.58
CA LEU A 300 -2.78 -12.53 -1.34
C LEU A 300 -3.35 -11.41 -0.45
N ILE A 301 -4.01 -11.77 0.64
CA ILE A 301 -4.70 -10.79 1.53
C ILE A 301 -3.79 -10.28 2.64
N GLY A 302 -2.87 -11.10 3.07
CA GLY A 302 -2.06 -10.88 4.24
C GLY A 302 -2.42 -11.84 5.37
N GLY A 303 -1.56 -11.91 6.37
CA GLY A 303 -1.69 -12.85 7.48
C GLY A 303 -0.44 -12.96 8.31
N GLY A 304 -0.28 -14.10 8.98
CA GLY A 304 0.79 -14.37 9.92
C GLY A 304 0.31 -14.36 11.37
N SER A 305 1.20 -14.70 12.30
CA SER A 305 0.95 -14.59 13.75
C SER A 305 0.75 -13.13 14.17
N TYR A 306 1.55 -12.26 13.58
CA TYR A 306 1.33 -10.81 13.52
C TYR A 306 0.83 -10.47 12.12
N PRO A 307 -0.35 -9.86 11.97
CA PRO A 307 -0.91 -9.55 10.66
C PRO A 307 0.00 -8.62 9.85
N ARG A 308 0.33 -9.05 8.62
CA ARG A 308 1.09 -8.25 7.65
C ARG A 308 0.28 -8.07 6.38
N PRO A 309 0.45 -6.95 5.66
CA PRO A 309 -0.25 -6.73 4.40
C PRO A 309 0.19 -7.74 3.33
N GLY A 310 -0.76 -8.22 2.51
CA GLY A 310 -0.51 -9.09 1.36
C GLY A 310 -0.48 -8.31 0.04
N GLU A 311 -0.44 -9.06 -1.08
CA GLU A 311 -0.35 -8.49 -2.44
C GLU A 311 -1.48 -7.51 -2.77
N VAL A 312 -2.66 -7.73 -2.24
CA VAL A 312 -3.84 -6.84 -2.41
C VAL A 312 -3.57 -5.46 -1.81
N SER A 313 -2.99 -5.40 -0.61
CA SER A 313 -2.61 -4.12 0.02
C SER A 313 -1.35 -3.53 -0.62
N LEU A 314 -0.40 -4.36 -1.07
CA LEU A 314 0.78 -3.88 -1.81
C LEU A 314 0.42 -3.30 -3.18
N ALA A 315 -0.74 -3.66 -3.74
CA ALA A 315 -1.29 -3.07 -4.97
C ALA A 315 -2.06 -1.76 -4.71
N HIS A 316 -2.14 -1.29 -3.47
CA HIS A 316 -2.88 -0.08 -3.12
C HIS A 316 -2.46 1.13 -3.97
N GLY A 317 -3.44 1.89 -4.47
CA GLY A 317 -3.19 3.01 -5.37
C GLY A 317 -2.73 2.63 -6.78
N GLY A 318 -2.62 1.34 -7.10
CA GLY A 318 -2.09 0.81 -8.35
C GLY A 318 -2.94 -0.29 -8.97
N VAL A 319 -2.27 -1.32 -9.51
CA VAL A 319 -2.87 -2.42 -10.26
C VAL A 319 -2.52 -3.77 -9.62
N LEU A 320 -3.53 -4.58 -9.35
CA LEU A 320 -3.39 -6.00 -9.07
C LEU A 320 -3.68 -6.76 -10.38
N PHE A 321 -2.67 -7.42 -10.93
CA PHE A 321 -2.80 -8.22 -12.14
C PHE A 321 -2.84 -9.71 -11.82
N LEU A 322 -3.92 -10.39 -12.23
CA LEU A 322 -4.09 -11.83 -12.09
C LEU A 322 -4.07 -12.48 -13.47
N ASP A 323 -2.93 -13.04 -13.85
CA ASP A 323 -2.84 -13.82 -15.08
C ASP A 323 -3.37 -15.24 -14.87
N GLU A 324 -3.91 -15.86 -15.92
CA GLU A 324 -4.49 -17.20 -15.86
C GLU A 324 -5.56 -17.33 -14.73
N LEU A 325 -6.47 -16.36 -14.65
CA LEU A 325 -7.46 -16.22 -13.57
C LEU A 325 -8.14 -17.54 -13.16
N PRO A 326 -8.57 -18.46 -14.06
CA PRO A 326 -9.21 -19.72 -13.68
C PRO A 326 -8.25 -20.75 -13.05
N GLU A 327 -6.92 -20.51 -13.05
CA GLU A 327 -5.95 -21.42 -12.44
C GLU A 327 -5.70 -21.11 -10.95
N PHE A 328 -6.14 -19.94 -10.47
CA PHE A 328 -6.14 -19.64 -9.05
C PHE A 328 -7.11 -20.56 -8.31
N ARG A 329 -6.77 -20.92 -7.07
CA ARG A 329 -7.67 -21.66 -6.19
C ARG A 329 -8.94 -20.83 -5.93
N LYS A 330 -10.10 -21.50 -5.91
CA LYS A 330 -11.39 -20.83 -5.77
C LYS A 330 -11.49 -19.96 -4.49
N ASN A 331 -10.99 -20.47 -3.35
CA ASN A 331 -10.96 -19.72 -2.10
C ASN A 331 -10.11 -18.42 -2.22
N VAL A 332 -8.96 -18.47 -2.91
CA VAL A 332 -8.09 -17.31 -3.17
C VAL A 332 -8.83 -16.23 -3.98
N LEU A 333 -9.67 -16.62 -4.93
CA LEU A 333 -10.46 -15.66 -5.71
C LEU A 333 -11.64 -15.08 -4.90
N GLU A 334 -12.26 -15.89 -4.05
CA GLU A 334 -13.42 -15.43 -3.24
C GLU A 334 -13.05 -14.37 -2.21
N VAL A 335 -11.83 -14.44 -1.64
CA VAL A 335 -11.38 -13.45 -0.64
C VAL A 335 -11.11 -12.05 -1.24
N LEU A 336 -10.97 -11.93 -2.58
CA LEU A 336 -10.86 -10.63 -3.26
C LEU A 336 -12.15 -9.81 -3.25
N ARG A 337 -13.30 -10.47 -3.01
CA ARG A 337 -14.61 -9.81 -3.12
C ARG A 337 -14.77 -8.65 -2.15
N GLN A 338 -14.31 -8.81 -0.92
CA GLN A 338 -14.38 -7.77 0.10
C GLN A 338 -13.49 -6.56 -0.24
N PRO A 339 -12.18 -6.71 -0.49
CA PRO A 339 -11.34 -5.56 -0.80
C PRO A 339 -11.74 -4.83 -2.10
N MET A 340 -12.33 -5.53 -3.08
CA MET A 340 -12.86 -4.87 -4.29
C MET A 340 -14.11 -3.99 -4.01
N GLU A 341 -14.85 -4.24 -2.95
CA GLU A 341 -16.03 -3.44 -2.56
C GLU A 341 -15.64 -2.36 -1.54
N ASP A 342 -14.95 -2.76 -0.48
CA ASP A 342 -14.69 -1.91 0.69
C ASP A 342 -13.40 -1.08 0.54
N GLY A 343 -12.48 -1.48 -0.36
CA GLY A 343 -11.16 -0.86 -0.51
C GLY A 343 -10.25 -1.07 0.69
N VAL A 344 -10.57 -2.05 1.54
CA VAL A 344 -9.84 -2.38 2.78
C VAL A 344 -9.82 -3.89 2.97
N VAL A 345 -8.71 -4.40 3.51
CA VAL A 345 -8.59 -5.77 4.00
C VAL A 345 -8.51 -5.77 5.52
N THR A 346 -9.37 -6.53 6.17
CA THR A 346 -9.32 -6.73 7.62
C THR A 346 -8.82 -8.13 7.93
N ILE A 347 -7.69 -8.21 8.65
CA ILE A 347 -7.08 -9.46 9.10
C ILE A 347 -7.35 -9.60 10.60
N ALA A 348 -8.31 -10.46 10.94
CA ALA A 348 -8.64 -10.78 12.32
C ALA A 348 -7.86 -12.03 12.78
N ARG A 349 -7.23 -11.95 13.95
CA ARG A 349 -6.58 -13.04 14.68
C ARG A 349 -7.03 -13.00 16.13
N ALA A 350 -6.85 -14.11 16.86
CA ALA A 350 -7.29 -14.22 18.27
C ALA A 350 -6.79 -13.06 19.16
N ALA A 351 -5.64 -12.50 18.85
CA ALA A 351 -5.00 -11.47 19.67
C ALA A 351 -5.24 -10.04 19.20
N MET A 352 -5.59 -9.82 17.92
CA MET A 352 -5.80 -8.48 17.33
C MET A 352 -6.51 -8.54 15.99
N SER A 353 -7.11 -7.42 15.62
CA SER A 353 -7.66 -7.19 14.28
C SER A 353 -7.04 -5.94 13.69
N LEU A 354 -6.44 -6.06 12.50
CA LEU A 354 -5.81 -4.94 11.79
C LEU A 354 -6.43 -4.79 10.41
N SER A 355 -6.62 -3.54 10.00
CA SER A 355 -7.15 -3.20 8.69
C SER A 355 -6.06 -2.53 7.85
N TYR A 356 -5.96 -2.95 6.59
CA TYR A 356 -4.99 -2.43 5.63
C TYR A 356 -5.73 -1.84 4.43
N PRO A 357 -5.36 -0.64 3.95
CA PRO A 357 -5.89 -0.11 2.71
C PRO A 357 -5.60 -1.04 1.54
N ALA A 358 -6.59 -1.18 0.66
CA ALA A 358 -6.54 -2.12 -0.46
C ALA A 358 -7.35 -1.59 -1.65
N ARG A 359 -7.17 -0.32 -1.97
CA ARG A 359 -7.80 0.33 -3.14
C ARG A 359 -6.93 0.12 -4.35
N PHE A 360 -7.19 -0.92 -5.11
CA PHE A 360 -6.48 -1.27 -6.32
C PHE A 360 -7.44 -1.38 -7.49
N MET A 361 -6.91 -1.29 -8.69
CA MET A 361 -7.59 -1.63 -9.92
C MET A 361 -7.26 -3.09 -10.25
N LEU A 362 -8.28 -3.95 -10.33
CA LEU A 362 -8.07 -5.33 -10.77
C LEU A 362 -7.95 -5.38 -12.29
N ALA A 363 -6.83 -5.88 -12.78
CA ALA A 363 -6.68 -6.35 -14.14
C ALA A 363 -6.54 -7.88 -14.12
N ALA A 364 -7.39 -8.59 -14.82
CA ALA A 364 -7.31 -10.04 -14.89
C ALA A 364 -7.19 -10.50 -16.35
N ALA A 365 -6.53 -11.62 -16.57
CA ALA A 365 -6.42 -12.23 -17.87
C ALA A 365 -6.75 -13.73 -17.81
N MET A 366 -7.42 -14.24 -18.84
CA MET A 366 -7.70 -15.66 -18.98
C MET A 366 -7.79 -16.08 -20.44
N ASN A 367 -7.65 -17.36 -20.68
CA ASN A 367 -7.96 -17.95 -21.95
C ASN A 367 -9.47 -18.23 -22.06
N PRO A 368 -10.05 -18.37 -23.27
CA PRO A 368 -11.47 -18.66 -23.43
C PRO A 368 -11.86 -20.10 -23.08
N CYS A 369 -10.88 -21.01 -23.00
CA CYS A 369 -11.03 -22.42 -22.62
C CYS A 369 -9.66 -23.01 -22.23
N PRO A 370 -9.58 -24.27 -21.75
CA PRO A 370 -8.29 -24.89 -21.39
C PRO A 370 -7.26 -24.95 -22.53
N CYS A 371 -7.66 -25.24 -23.76
CA CYS A 371 -6.74 -25.23 -24.90
C CYS A 371 -6.45 -23.82 -25.45
N GLY A 372 -7.27 -22.81 -25.08
CA GLY A 372 -7.09 -21.41 -25.45
C GLY A 372 -7.76 -20.97 -26.75
N TYR A 373 -8.38 -21.88 -27.52
CA TYR A 373 -8.84 -21.59 -28.88
C TYR A 373 -10.37 -21.62 -29.08
N PHE A 374 -11.15 -21.60 -28.01
CA PHE A 374 -12.61 -21.53 -28.14
C PHE A 374 -13.04 -20.22 -28.76
N GLY A 375 -13.71 -20.32 -29.93
CA GLY A 375 -14.14 -19.17 -30.73
C GLY A 375 -13.05 -18.54 -31.59
N ASP A 376 -11.86 -19.16 -31.68
CA ASP A 376 -10.81 -18.73 -32.58
C ASP A 376 -11.16 -19.16 -34.02
N PRO A 377 -11.13 -18.24 -35.00
CA PRO A 377 -11.46 -18.58 -36.39
C PRO A 377 -10.37 -19.37 -37.12
N GLN A 378 -9.13 -19.39 -36.61
CA GLN A 378 -7.99 -20.04 -37.25
C GLN A 378 -7.66 -21.40 -36.65
N HIS A 379 -8.01 -21.62 -35.37
CA HIS A 379 -7.66 -22.84 -34.63
C HIS A 379 -8.91 -23.48 -34.04
N GLY A 380 -9.09 -24.76 -34.27
CA GLY A 380 -10.20 -25.54 -33.71
C GLY A 380 -10.02 -25.78 -32.20
N CYS A 381 -11.08 -25.55 -31.42
CA CYS A 381 -11.09 -25.88 -30.00
C CYS A 381 -11.27 -27.40 -29.80
N SER A 382 -10.41 -28.02 -28.99
CA SER A 382 -10.44 -29.47 -28.66
C SER A 382 -11.14 -29.79 -27.33
N CYS A 383 -11.62 -28.78 -26.58
CA CYS A 383 -12.08 -28.96 -25.19
C CYS A 383 -13.51 -29.53 -25.04
N GLY A 384 -14.34 -29.54 -26.08
CA GLY A 384 -15.77 -29.81 -25.98
C GLY A 384 -16.52 -28.81 -25.10
N SER A 385 -17.86 -28.73 -25.23
CA SER A 385 -18.70 -27.77 -24.50
C SER A 385 -18.58 -27.92 -22.98
N GLN A 386 -18.63 -29.14 -22.47
CA GLN A 386 -18.54 -29.44 -21.04
C GLN A 386 -17.19 -29.07 -20.42
N GLY A 387 -16.09 -29.20 -21.20
CA GLY A 387 -14.74 -28.77 -20.77
C GLY A 387 -14.64 -27.24 -20.66
N VAL A 388 -15.21 -26.52 -21.62
CA VAL A 388 -15.27 -25.06 -21.61
C VAL A 388 -16.09 -24.56 -20.43
N GLU A 389 -17.30 -25.10 -20.22
CA GLU A 389 -18.17 -24.72 -19.09
C GLU A 389 -17.51 -24.93 -17.74
N ARG A 390 -16.86 -26.10 -17.52
CA ARG A 390 -16.13 -26.39 -16.27
C ARG A 390 -14.97 -25.42 -16.04
N TYR A 391 -14.28 -25.04 -17.09
CA TYR A 391 -13.18 -24.08 -17.00
C TYR A 391 -13.70 -22.68 -16.62
N LEU A 392 -14.71 -22.17 -17.28
CA LEU A 392 -15.31 -20.88 -16.99
C LEU A 392 -15.95 -20.84 -15.59
N ALA A 393 -16.55 -21.96 -15.12
CA ALA A 393 -17.16 -22.08 -13.80
C ALA A 393 -16.17 -22.02 -12.63
N ARG A 394 -14.85 -22.09 -12.88
CA ARG A 394 -13.83 -21.87 -11.84
C ARG A 394 -13.83 -20.41 -11.32
N VAL A 395 -14.20 -19.46 -12.18
CA VAL A 395 -14.40 -18.06 -11.80
C VAL A 395 -15.86 -17.88 -11.40
N SER A 396 -16.12 -17.48 -10.17
CA SER A 396 -17.48 -17.35 -9.67
C SER A 396 -18.23 -16.17 -10.32
N GLY A 397 -19.54 -16.33 -10.55
CA GLY A 397 -20.40 -15.24 -11.03
C GLY A 397 -20.29 -13.97 -10.17
N PRO A 398 -20.36 -14.07 -8.83
CA PRO A 398 -20.18 -12.91 -7.94
C PRO A 398 -18.85 -12.17 -8.09
N LEU A 399 -17.76 -12.83 -8.48
CA LEU A 399 -16.49 -12.15 -8.79
C LEU A 399 -16.55 -11.46 -10.14
N LEU A 400 -17.06 -12.15 -11.18
CA LEU A 400 -17.27 -11.57 -12.52
C LEU A 400 -18.18 -10.33 -12.47
N ASP A 401 -19.22 -10.37 -11.65
CA ASP A 401 -20.09 -9.21 -11.41
C ASP A 401 -19.36 -7.99 -10.86
N ARG A 402 -18.18 -8.13 -10.26
CA ARG A 402 -17.35 -7.03 -9.73
C ARG A 402 -16.33 -6.50 -10.72
N ILE A 403 -16.20 -7.16 -11.87
CA ILE A 403 -15.34 -6.69 -12.96
C ILE A 403 -16.22 -5.88 -13.93
N ASP A 404 -15.84 -4.63 -14.17
CA ASP A 404 -16.67 -3.69 -14.94
C ASP A 404 -16.55 -3.93 -16.44
N ILE A 405 -15.32 -4.12 -16.92
CA ILE A 405 -14.98 -4.21 -18.34
C ILE A 405 -14.55 -5.65 -18.66
N HIS A 406 -15.23 -6.26 -19.60
CA HIS A 406 -14.88 -7.54 -20.19
C HIS A 406 -14.40 -7.32 -21.62
N LEU A 407 -13.11 -7.57 -21.86
CA LEU A 407 -12.44 -7.27 -23.11
C LEU A 407 -12.01 -8.57 -23.82
N GLU A 408 -12.47 -8.74 -25.06
CA GLU A 408 -11.91 -9.77 -25.93
C GLU A 408 -10.63 -9.25 -26.60
N VAL A 409 -9.53 -9.98 -26.45
CA VAL A 409 -8.22 -9.64 -27.01
C VAL A 409 -7.87 -10.69 -28.07
N PRO A 410 -8.20 -10.46 -29.35
CA PRO A 410 -7.89 -11.40 -30.43
C PRO A 410 -6.38 -11.47 -30.68
N ALA A 411 -5.93 -12.54 -31.35
CA ALA A 411 -4.56 -12.65 -31.82
C ALA A 411 -4.20 -11.50 -32.75
N VAL A 412 -3.00 -10.96 -32.62
CA VAL A 412 -2.51 -9.85 -33.44
C VAL A 412 -2.19 -10.36 -34.84
N LYS A 413 -2.75 -9.73 -35.88
CA LYS A 413 -2.46 -10.07 -37.26
C LYS A 413 -1.01 -9.69 -37.61
N TYR A 414 -0.34 -10.52 -38.40
CA TYR A 414 1.05 -10.30 -38.83
C TYR A 414 1.28 -8.91 -39.44
N GLN A 415 0.33 -8.42 -40.27
CA GLN A 415 0.40 -7.09 -40.87
C GLN A 415 0.53 -5.96 -39.84
N ALA A 416 -0.18 -6.07 -38.69
CA ALA A 416 -0.13 -5.07 -37.63
C ALA A 416 1.23 -5.13 -36.88
N LEU A 417 1.84 -6.33 -36.78
CA LEU A 417 3.17 -6.49 -36.16
C LEU A 417 4.28 -5.92 -37.05
N ALA A 418 4.15 -6.10 -38.38
CA ALA A 418 5.15 -5.66 -39.35
C ALA A 418 5.12 -4.14 -39.62
N THR A 419 4.10 -3.41 -39.16
CA THR A 419 3.97 -1.97 -39.38
C THR A 419 5.05 -1.23 -38.58
N PRO A 420 5.92 -0.40 -39.25
CA PRO A 420 6.98 0.36 -38.56
C PRO A 420 6.44 1.46 -37.65
N ALA A 421 5.24 1.97 -37.91
CA ALA A 421 4.65 3.06 -37.14
C ALA A 421 4.41 2.63 -35.69
N GLY A 422 4.97 3.36 -34.75
CA GLY A 422 4.67 3.24 -33.32
C GLY A 422 3.22 3.53 -33.00
N GLY A 423 2.71 2.97 -31.92
CA GLY A 423 1.39 3.34 -31.40
C GLY A 423 1.41 4.73 -30.74
N GLU A 424 0.29 5.13 -30.18
CA GLU A 424 0.19 6.35 -29.38
C GLU A 424 0.99 6.20 -28.09
N PRO A 425 1.84 7.19 -27.70
CA PRO A 425 2.67 7.10 -26.50
C PRO A 425 1.83 7.17 -25.22
N SER A 426 2.32 6.52 -24.16
CA SER A 426 1.69 6.50 -22.84
C SER A 426 1.35 7.90 -22.32
N GLU A 427 2.21 8.87 -22.56
CA GLU A 427 2.04 10.26 -22.11
C GLU A 427 0.78 10.91 -22.71
N ALA A 428 0.52 10.70 -24.00
CA ALA A 428 -0.66 11.27 -24.67
C ALA A 428 -1.96 10.66 -24.12
N VAL A 429 -1.98 9.34 -23.89
CA VAL A 429 -3.12 8.65 -23.29
C VAL A 429 -3.31 9.11 -21.84
N ARG A 430 -2.25 9.16 -21.06
CA ARG A 430 -2.26 9.62 -19.67
C ARG A 430 -2.78 11.05 -19.56
N ALA A 431 -2.40 11.96 -20.46
CA ALA A 431 -2.92 13.33 -20.46
C ALA A 431 -4.44 13.40 -20.61
N ARG A 432 -5.06 12.51 -21.42
CA ARG A 432 -6.54 12.41 -21.53
C ARG A 432 -7.15 11.83 -20.25
N VAL A 433 -6.52 10.80 -19.70
CA VAL A 433 -6.93 10.17 -18.44
C VAL A 433 -6.87 11.18 -17.28
N ASP A 434 -5.81 11.98 -17.18
CA ASP A 434 -5.65 13.02 -16.15
C ASP A 434 -6.72 14.10 -16.24
N ARG A 435 -7.06 14.57 -17.47
CA ARG A 435 -8.18 15.52 -17.67
C ARG A 435 -9.50 14.93 -17.20
N CYS A 436 -9.79 13.69 -17.58
CA CYS A 436 -11.00 12.97 -17.16
C CYS A 436 -11.07 12.82 -15.63
N ARG A 437 -9.95 12.46 -14.99
CA ARG A 437 -9.85 12.34 -13.53
C ARG A 437 -10.01 13.67 -12.81
N THR A 438 -9.57 14.75 -13.41
CA THR A 438 -9.79 16.10 -12.84
C THR A 438 -11.27 16.44 -12.79
N VAL A 439 -12.03 16.13 -13.86
CA VAL A 439 -13.49 16.28 -13.87
C VAL A 439 -14.14 15.45 -12.75
N GLN A 440 -13.70 14.20 -12.56
CA GLN A 440 -14.22 13.32 -11.51
C GLN A 440 -13.86 13.82 -10.10
N ARG A 441 -12.62 14.27 -9.86
CA ARG A 441 -12.22 14.87 -8.59
C ARG A 441 -13.10 16.07 -8.21
N ASN A 442 -13.36 16.95 -9.15
CA ASN A 442 -14.26 18.09 -8.95
C ASN A 442 -15.69 17.64 -8.64
N ARG A 443 -16.20 16.65 -9.39
CA ARG A 443 -17.52 16.05 -9.18
C ARG A 443 -17.71 15.46 -7.78
N PHE A 444 -16.67 14.82 -7.26
CA PHE A 444 -16.71 14.09 -6.00
C PHE A 444 -16.04 14.83 -4.84
N ALA A 445 -15.70 16.12 -4.98
CA ALA A 445 -14.99 16.91 -3.97
C ALA A 445 -15.63 16.83 -2.57
N ASN A 446 -16.99 16.75 -2.51
CA ASN A 446 -17.75 16.66 -1.27
C ASN A 446 -18.24 15.21 -0.98
N ARG A 447 -17.58 14.19 -1.54
CA ARG A 447 -17.95 12.78 -1.40
C ARG A 447 -16.77 11.96 -0.90
N PRO A 448 -16.56 11.88 0.41
CA PRO A 448 -15.45 11.10 0.98
C PRO A 448 -15.54 9.62 0.55
N GLY A 449 -14.41 9.05 0.16
CA GLY A 449 -14.32 7.65 -0.28
C GLY A 449 -14.61 7.42 -1.78
N ILE A 450 -15.06 8.43 -2.54
CA ILE A 450 -15.30 8.30 -3.99
C ILE A 450 -14.24 9.09 -4.74
N TYR A 451 -13.37 8.38 -5.47
CA TYR A 451 -12.23 8.96 -6.19
C TYR A 451 -12.38 8.86 -7.72
N ALA A 452 -13.27 8.00 -8.19
CA ALA A 452 -13.49 7.73 -9.61
C ALA A 452 -14.91 7.24 -9.87
N ASN A 453 -15.31 7.25 -11.14
CA ASN A 453 -16.64 6.83 -11.54
C ASN A 453 -16.97 5.37 -11.18
N ALA A 454 -15.97 4.47 -11.17
CA ALA A 454 -16.17 3.08 -10.71
C ALA A 454 -16.68 2.98 -9.26
N HIS A 455 -16.38 3.96 -8.43
CA HIS A 455 -16.75 3.97 -7.01
C HIS A 455 -18.12 4.61 -6.73
N MET A 456 -18.82 5.13 -7.77
CA MET A 456 -20.14 5.74 -7.61
C MET A 456 -21.14 4.79 -6.96
N THR A 457 -21.88 5.29 -5.98
CA THR A 457 -23.02 4.61 -5.37
C THR A 457 -24.28 4.70 -6.25
N PRO A 458 -25.33 3.92 -6.00
CA PRO A 458 -26.61 4.06 -6.72
C PRO A 458 -27.23 5.47 -6.63
N ARG A 459 -26.95 6.21 -5.53
CA ARG A 459 -27.37 7.60 -5.38
C ARG A 459 -26.59 8.52 -6.34
N ASP A 460 -25.29 8.30 -6.46
CA ASP A 460 -24.44 9.10 -7.34
C ASP A 460 -24.77 8.86 -8.81
N LEU A 461 -25.12 7.62 -9.18
CA LEU A 461 -25.58 7.30 -10.54
C LEU A 461 -26.82 8.11 -10.93
N ARG A 462 -27.80 8.22 -10.04
CA ARG A 462 -28.99 9.05 -10.28
C ARG A 462 -28.66 10.53 -10.45
N THR A 463 -27.66 11.02 -9.74
CA THR A 463 -27.26 12.42 -9.77
C THR A 463 -26.43 12.77 -11.00
N PHE A 464 -25.45 11.93 -11.34
CA PHE A 464 -24.38 12.25 -12.28
C PHE A 464 -24.48 11.51 -13.64
N CYS A 465 -25.34 10.49 -13.75
CA CYS A 465 -25.53 9.74 -14.99
C CYS A 465 -26.90 10.08 -15.62
N ARG A 466 -27.06 11.34 -16.03
CA ARG A 466 -28.26 11.74 -16.78
C ARG A 466 -28.19 11.13 -18.17
N VAL A 467 -29.23 10.39 -18.54
CA VAL A 467 -29.32 9.64 -19.77
C VAL A 467 -30.25 10.36 -20.72
N SER A 468 -29.83 10.60 -21.97
CA SER A 468 -30.71 11.14 -23.01
C SER A 468 -31.77 10.11 -23.45
N ASP A 469 -32.91 10.54 -24.00
CA ASP A 469 -34.00 9.63 -24.40
C ASP A 469 -33.54 8.51 -25.32
N GLY A 470 -32.68 8.81 -26.30
CA GLY A 470 -32.12 7.81 -27.20
C GLY A 470 -31.19 6.82 -26.51
N ALA A 471 -30.46 7.25 -25.50
CA ALA A 471 -29.60 6.38 -24.71
C ALA A 471 -30.42 5.49 -23.75
N ASP A 472 -31.51 6.00 -23.17
CA ASP A 472 -32.43 5.21 -22.36
C ASP A 472 -33.11 4.10 -23.16
N ALA A 473 -33.60 4.40 -24.37
CA ALA A 473 -34.18 3.42 -25.29
C ALA A 473 -33.17 2.29 -25.62
N LEU A 474 -31.89 2.65 -25.83
CA LEU A 474 -30.83 1.68 -26.07
C LEU A 474 -30.57 0.80 -24.87
N LEU A 475 -30.51 1.40 -23.67
CA LEU A 475 -30.33 0.67 -22.39
C LEU A 475 -31.47 -0.32 -22.14
N ARG A 476 -32.72 0.10 -22.29
CA ARG A 476 -33.90 -0.77 -22.18
C ARG A 476 -33.83 -1.96 -23.13
N THR A 477 -33.48 -1.69 -24.39
CA THR A 477 -33.32 -2.73 -25.41
C THR A 477 -32.22 -3.72 -25.04
N ALA A 478 -31.06 -3.21 -24.55
CA ALA A 478 -29.95 -4.04 -24.14
C ALA A 478 -30.30 -4.91 -22.91
N ILE A 479 -30.95 -4.35 -21.90
CA ILE A 479 -31.37 -5.09 -20.70
C ILE A 479 -32.33 -6.22 -21.10
N THR A 480 -33.35 -5.92 -21.90
CA THR A 480 -34.37 -6.92 -22.32
C THR A 480 -33.78 -8.01 -23.20
N ARG A 481 -32.97 -7.64 -24.22
CA ARG A 481 -32.44 -8.60 -25.21
C ARG A 481 -31.27 -9.43 -24.68
N LEU A 482 -30.48 -8.86 -23.77
CA LEU A 482 -29.25 -9.49 -23.25
C LEU A 482 -29.45 -10.11 -21.86
N GLY A 483 -30.64 -9.94 -21.24
CA GLY A 483 -30.94 -10.47 -19.89
C GLY A 483 -30.01 -9.89 -18.80
N LEU A 484 -29.62 -8.63 -18.92
CA LEU A 484 -28.66 -8.00 -18.01
C LEU A 484 -29.24 -7.80 -16.62
N SER A 485 -28.45 -8.11 -15.60
CA SER A 485 -28.82 -7.89 -14.19
C SER A 485 -28.84 -6.39 -13.84
N ALA A 486 -29.52 -6.03 -12.73
CA ALA A 486 -29.49 -4.67 -12.19
C ALA A 486 -28.06 -4.20 -11.87
N ARG A 487 -27.16 -5.11 -11.50
CA ARG A 487 -25.74 -4.80 -11.29
C ARG A 487 -25.05 -4.44 -12.61
N ALA A 488 -25.30 -5.21 -13.68
CA ALA A 488 -24.75 -4.91 -15.01
C ALA A 488 -25.24 -3.56 -15.52
N TYR A 489 -26.51 -3.19 -15.29
CA TYR A 489 -27.04 -1.86 -15.59
C TYR A 489 -26.24 -0.74 -14.91
N HIS A 490 -25.99 -0.85 -13.59
CA HIS A 490 -25.19 0.16 -12.88
C HIS A 490 -23.76 0.24 -13.42
N ARG A 491 -23.15 -0.89 -13.79
CA ARG A 491 -21.80 -0.94 -14.38
C ARG A 491 -21.76 -0.23 -15.73
N ILE A 492 -22.72 -0.50 -16.61
CA ILE A 492 -22.84 0.17 -17.90
C ILE A 492 -22.93 1.68 -17.71
N LEU A 493 -23.73 2.17 -16.75
CA LEU A 493 -23.83 3.60 -16.47
C LEU A 493 -22.51 4.21 -15.99
N LYS A 494 -21.76 3.52 -15.12
CA LYS A 494 -20.44 3.97 -14.63
C LYS A 494 -19.44 4.09 -15.78
N ILE A 495 -19.39 3.08 -16.64
CA ILE A 495 -18.52 3.06 -17.83
C ILE A 495 -18.95 4.15 -18.82
N ALA A 496 -20.24 4.26 -19.13
CA ALA A 496 -20.77 5.29 -20.01
C ALA A 496 -20.47 6.70 -19.52
N ARG A 497 -20.54 6.93 -18.18
CA ARG A 497 -20.14 8.21 -17.58
C ARG A 497 -18.65 8.48 -17.78
N THR A 498 -17.80 7.47 -17.65
CA THR A 498 -16.36 7.62 -17.89
C THR A 498 -16.06 7.94 -19.36
N ILE A 499 -16.73 7.28 -20.29
CA ILE A 499 -16.60 7.56 -21.72
C ILE A 499 -17.06 8.98 -22.03
N ALA A 500 -18.19 9.41 -21.47
CA ALA A 500 -18.69 10.77 -21.64
C ALA A 500 -17.75 11.83 -21.02
N ASP A 501 -17.11 11.53 -19.88
CA ASP A 501 -16.10 12.42 -19.29
C ASP A 501 -14.85 12.54 -20.18
N LEU A 502 -14.40 11.44 -20.81
CA LEU A 502 -13.32 11.46 -21.79
C LEU A 502 -13.67 12.30 -23.04
N ASP A 503 -14.93 12.28 -23.44
CA ASP A 503 -15.47 13.07 -24.55
C ASP A 503 -15.81 14.52 -24.16
N GLY A 504 -15.70 14.91 -22.88
CA GLY A 504 -16.09 16.22 -22.36
C GLY A 504 -17.61 16.49 -22.38
N ALA A 505 -18.44 15.43 -22.40
CA ALA A 505 -19.90 15.55 -22.51
C ALA A 505 -20.56 15.62 -21.11
N GLY A 506 -21.59 16.48 -20.97
CA GLY A 506 -22.39 16.62 -19.75
C GLY A 506 -23.29 15.40 -19.53
N ASP A 507 -24.08 15.03 -20.53
CA ASP A 507 -25.06 13.96 -20.45
C ASP A 507 -24.62 12.70 -21.23
N LEU A 508 -25.23 11.56 -20.88
CA LEU A 508 -24.95 10.29 -21.56
C LEU A 508 -25.70 10.19 -22.88
N ALA A 509 -24.96 10.29 -23.97
CA ALA A 509 -25.48 10.11 -25.33
C ALA A 509 -25.50 8.61 -25.74
N PRO A 510 -26.28 8.23 -26.78
CA PRO A 510 -26.34 6.84 -27.26
C PRO A 510 -24.98 6.22 -27.58
N LYS A 511 -24.02 7.00 -28.12
CA LYS A 511 -22.65 6.51 -28.41
C LYS A 511 -21.90 6.03 -27.16
N HIS A 512 -22.02 6.75 -26.03
CA HIS A 512 -21.37 6.40 -24.77
C HIS A 512 -21.91 5.10 -24.20
N VAL A 513 -23.25 4.95 -24.27
CA VAL A 513 -23.95 3.75 -23.79
C VAL A 513 -23.65 2.56 -24.69
N SER A 514 -23.63 2.76 -26.02
CA SER A 514 -23.30 1.70 -26.97
C SER A 514 -21.89 1.13 -26.74
N GLU A 515 -20.87 2.00 -26.56
CA GLU A 515 -19.50 1.59 -26.25
C GLU A 515 -19.45 0.85 -24.89
N ALA A 516 -20.13 1.35 -23.87
CA ALA A 516 -20.18 0.72 -22.56
C ALA A 516 -20.82 -0.69 -22.57
N ILE A 517 -21.86 -0.90 -23.37
CA ILE A 517 -22.51 -2.22 -23.55
C ILE A 517 -21.55 -3.22 -24.20
N GLN A 518 -20.72 -2.78 -25.16
CA GLN A 518 -19.75 -3.66 -25.82
C GLN A 518 -18.74 -4.24 -24.82
N TYR A 519 -18.41 -3.52 -23.74
CA TYR A 519 -17.54 -3.99 -22.66
C TYR A 519 -18.21 -4.99 -21.70
N ARG A 520 -19.42 -5.43 -21.98
CA ARG A 520 -20.14 -6.48 -21.23
C ARG A 520 -20.42 -7.73 -22.07
N SER A 521 -19.56 -8.02 -23.04
CA SER A 521 -19.75 -9.12 -24.02
C SER A 521 -19.81 -10.52 -23.38
N LEU A 522 -19.12 -10.73 -22.25
CA LEU A 522 -19.11 -12.04 -21.55
C LEU A 522 -20.42 -12.34 -20.81
N ASP A 523 -21.21 -11.34 -20.43
CA ASP A 523 -22.52 -11.57 -19.81
C ASP A 523 -23.48 -12.35 -20.74
N ARG A 524 -23.21 -12.34 -22.05
CA ARG A 524 -23.96 -13.08 -23.09
C ARG A 524 -23.59 -14.56 -23.17
N ARG A 525 -22.38 -14.95 -22.71
CA ARG A 525 -21.81 -16.30 -22.89
C ARG A 525 -22.00 -17.21 -21.68
N VAL A 526 -22.36 -16.65 -20.54
CA VAL A 526 -22.70 -17.44 -19.35
C VAL A 526 -24.22 -17.64 -19.37
N PRO A 527 -24.74 -18.84 -19.72
CA PRO A 527 -26.17 -19.08 -19.66
C PRO A 527 -26.66 -18.76 -18.24
N ALA A 528 -27.73 -17.95 -18.14
CA ALA A 528 -28.42 -17.78 -16.88
C ALA A 528 -28.78 -19.19 -16.39
N ARG A 529 -28.17 -19.64 -15.28
CA ARG A 529 -28.61 -20.89 -14.62
C ARG A 529 -30.05 -20.64 -14.19
N ALA A 530 -30.98 -21.38 -14.84
CA ALA A 530 -32.36 -21.52 -14.39
C ALA A 530 -32.41 -22.11 -12.98
#